data_1f9ddbc3c915668cf5f5eaa0f5d3cbaf
#
_entry.id   1f9ddbc3c915668cf5f5eaa0f5d3cbaf
#
_cell.length_a   1.000
_cell.length_b   1.000
_cell.length_c   1.000
_cell.angle_alpha   90.00
_cell.angle_beta   90.00
_cell.angle_gamma   90.00
#
_symmetry.space_group_name_H-M   'P 1'
#
loop_
_entity.id
_entity.type
_entity.pdbx_description
1 polymer ?
#
loop_
_entity_poly.entity_id
_entity_poly.type
_entity_poly.pdbx_seq_one_letter_code
_entity_poly.pdbx_strand_id
1 'polypeptide(L)'
;PDTPVNQATYPQPRSQKPGLGFPLCRLVGLLCLSSGAVLNAAMGGYRGKGGDEQTLLRSLLDTLDRGDILVGDAYFATYFLFCRLREQGVDAVFEQHGSRQRCTDFRYGERLGARDHLIVLNKSKRRPDWMSPADYEQAPDTLTVRELAISGKVLVTTLLCPKQTPKAALGTLYKNRWHVELDLRAIKTTLGMQTLAGK
;
A
#
# COMPACT_ATOMS: atom_id res chain seq x y z
N PRO A 1 -2.72 27.06 5.72
CA PRO A 1 -3.55 28.01 6.48
C PRO A 1 -5.02 27.67 6.36
N ASP A 2 -5.79 28.04 7.37
CA ASP A 2 -7.24 27.89 7.37
C ASP A 2 -7.86 29.02 6.53
N THR A 3 -8.14 28.71 5.28
CA THR A 3 -8.78 29.62 4.33
C THR A 3 -10.03 28.96 3.75
N PRO A 4 -11.03 29.75 3.30
CA PRO A 4 -12.21 29.18 2.63
C PRO A 4 -11.87 28.27 1.45
N VAL A 5 -10.84 28.61 0.68
CA VAL A 5 -10.37 27.81 -0.46
C VAL A 5 -9.80 26.48 0.02
N ASN A 6 -8.96 26.49 1.07
CA ASN A 6 -8.39 25.26 1.62
C ASN A 6 -9.46 24.39 2.28
N GLN A 7 -10.43 24.98 2.97
CA GLN A 7 -11.57 24.26 3.54
C GLN A 7 -12.47 23.65 2.46
N ALA A 8 -12.64 24.31 1.32
CA ALA A 8 -13.40 23.77 0.20
C ALA A 8 -12.70 22.56 -0.44
N THR A 9 -11.36 22.63 -0.60
CA THR A 9 -10.56 21.58 -1.24
C THR A 9 -10.21 20.45 -0.27
N TYR A 10 -9.86 20.79 0.98
CA TYR A 10 -9.40 19.88 2.03
C TYR A 10 -10.18 20.11 3.32
N PRO A 11 -11.46 19.77 3.37
CA PRO A 11 -12.31 20.12 4.51
C PRO A 11 -11.82 19.49 5.81
N GLN A 12 -11.97 20.23 6.90
CA GLN A 12 -11.68 19.74 8.24
C GLN A 12 -12.45 18.45 8.57
N PRO A 13 -11.97 17.58 9.50
CA PRO A 13 -12.67 16.38 9.95
C PRO A 13 -14.03 16.72 10.58
N ARG A 14 -15.03 15.82 10.43
CA ARG A 14 -16.35 15.99 11.06
C ARG A 14 -16.31 15.90 12.58
N SER A 15 -15.27 15.32 13.16
CA SER A 15 -15.05 15.26 14.61
C SER A 15 -14.70 16.59 15.24
N GLN A 16 -14.28 17.58 14.42
CA GLN A 16 -13.97 18.92 14.88
C GLN A 16 -15.16 19.84 14.66
N LYS A 17 -15.43 20.74 15.61
CA LYS A 17 -16.49 21.73 15.50
C LYS A 17 -16.29 22.60 14.25
N PRO A 18 -17.36 22.93 13.50
CA PRO A 18 -17.26 23.80 12.35
C PRO A 18 -16.56 25.14 12.70
N GLY A 19 -15.61 25.53 11.87
CA GLY A 19 -14.84 26.78 12.05
C GLY A 19 -13.72 26.72 13.09
N LEU A 20 -13.49 25.56 13.76
CA LEU A 20 -12.41 25.38 14.74
C LEU A 20 -11.36 24.37 14.28
N GLY A 21 -11.60 23.68 13.18
CA GLY A 21 -10.68 22.68 12.64
C GLY A 21 -9.89 23.20 11.46
N PHE A 22 -8.73 22.62 11.24
CA PHE A 22 -7.88 22.92 10.09
C PHE A 22 -8.19 22.02 8.90
N PRO A 23 -7.98 22.52 7.65
CA PRO A 23 -8.00 21.69 6.46
C PRO A 23 -7.02 20.53 6.61
N LEU A 24 -7.46 19.31 6.26
CA LEU A 24 -6.63 18.12 6.28
C LEU A 24 -6.55 17.50 4.90
N CYS A 25 -5.33 17.27 4.43
CA CYS A 25 -5.06 16.44 3.26
C CYS A 25 -4.42 15.12 3.66
N ARG A 26 -4.60 14.12 2.78
CA ARG A 26 -3.88 12.86 2.83
C ARG A 26 -2.80 12.91 1.76
N LEU A 27 -1.61 12.47 2.11
CA LEU A 27 -0.46 12.37 1.21
C LEU A 27 -0.02 10.92 1.14
N VAL A 28 0.15 10.41 -0.07
CA VAL A 28 0.79 9.13 -0.35
C VAL A 28 2.02 9.40 -1.20
N GLY A 29 3.17 8.87 -0.79
CA GLY A 29 4.44 9.00 -1.51
C GLY A 29 5.02 7.65 -1.88
N LEU A 30 5.63 7.57 -3.05
CA LEU A 30 6.52 6.48 -3.45
C LEU A 30 7.95 6.90 -3.16
N LEU A 31 8.64 6.09 -2.36
CA LEU A 31 10.03 6.34 -1.96
C LEU A 31 10.90 5.17 -2.39
N CYS A 32 12.09 5.48 -2.88
CA CYS A 32 13.11 4.48 -3.14
C CYS A 32 13.77 4.05 -1.82
N LEU A 33 13.62 2.78 -1.43
CA LEU A 33 14.16 2.28 -0.16
C LEU A 33 15.69 2.32 -0.07
N SER A 34 16.39 2.27 -1.21
CA SER A 34 17.85 2.26 -1.22
C SER A 34 18.47 3.66 -1.09
N SER A 35 17.78 4.69 -1.58
CA SER A 35 18.30 6.08 -1.59
C SER A 35 17.54 7.03 -0.66
N GLY A 36 16.33 6.66 -0.21
CA GLY A 36 15.42 7.55 0.49
C GLY A 36 14.76 8.61 -0.40
N ALA A 37 15.04 8.59 -1.71
CA ALA A 37 14.49 9.58 -2.64
C ALA A 37 12.96 9.41 -2.78
N VAL A 38 12.24 10.54 -2.81
CA VAL A 38 10.83 10.58 -3.18
C VAL A 38 10.74 10.50 -4.70
N LEU A 39 10.16 9.43 -5.22
CA LEU A 39 9.98 9.21 -6.66
C LEU A 39 8.76 9.98 -7.18
N ASN A 40 7.67 9.92 -6.43
CA ASN A 40 6.42 10.62 -6.76
C ASN A 40 5.53 10.71 -5.53
N ALA A 41 4.53 11.61 -5.56
CA ALA A 41 3.56 11.77 -4.49
C ALA A 41 2.19 12.19 -5.02
N ALA A 42 1.13 11.71 -4.36
CA ALA A 42 -0.24 12.13 -4.62
C ALA A 42 -0.89 12.66 -3.35
N MET A 43 -1.69 13.71 -3.50
CA MET A 43 -2.40 14.37 -2.41
C MET A 43 -3.90 14.37 -2.70
N GLY A 44 -4.69 14.09 -1.66
CA GLY A 44 -6.14 14.10 -1.73
C GLY A 44 -6.79 14.62 -0.47
N GLY A 45 -8.07 14.97 -0.56
CA GLY A 45 -8.84 15.39 0.61
C GLY A 45 -8.93 14.24 1.63
N TYR A 46 -8.88 14.58 2.92
CA TYR A 46 -9.12 13.61 3.99
C TYR A 46 -10.54 13.04 3.94
N ARG A 47 -11.48 13.79 3.34
CA ARG A 47 -12.87 13.43 3.14
C ARG A 47 -13.21 13.30 1.65
N GLY A 48 -14.31 12.60 1.39
CA GLY A 48 -14.85 12.45 0.05
C GLY A 48 -14.38 11.17 -0.65
N LYS A 49 -14.93 10.94 -1.84
CA LYS A 49 -14.52 9.84 -2.70
C LYS A 49 -13.20 10.20 -3.38
N GLY A 50 -12.32 9.21 -3.53
CA GLY A 50 -11.06 9.38 -4.27
C GLY A 50 -9.88 9.93 -3.46
N GLY A 51 -10.07 10.30 -2.19
CA GLY A 51 -8.98 10.76 -1.31
C GLY A 51 -8.42 9.67 -0.38
N ASP A 52 -8.84 8.42 -0.53
CA ASP A 52 -8.28 7.31 0.26
C ASP A 52 -6.89 6.89 -0.26
N GLU A 53 -6.07 6.30 0.62
CA GLU A 53 -4.69 5.96 0.32
C GLU A 53 -4.54 4.98 -0.84
N GLN A 54 -5.49 4.04 -0.99
CA GLN A 54 -5.46 3.11 -2.12
C GLN A 54 -5.73 3.81 -3.45
N THR A 55 -6.64 4.78 -3.47
CA THR A 55 -6.91 5.59 -4.67
C THR A 55 -5.72 6.46 -5.03
N LEU A 56 -5.10 7.09 -4.04
CA LEU A 56 -3.89 7.89 -4.24
C LEU A 56 -2.73 7.02 -4.72
N LEU A 57 -2.51 5.84 -4.12
CA LEU A 57 -1.49 4.92 -4.59
C LEU A 57 -1.72 4.48 -6.04
N ARG A 58 -2.97 4.15 -6.41
CA ARG A 58 -3.29 3.75 -7.80
C ARG A 58 -2.92 4.83 -8.82
N SER A 59 -3.05 6.12 -8.47
CA SER A 59 -2.65 7.22 -9.35
C SER A 59 -1.13 7.37 -9.51
N LEU A 60 -0.34 6.67 -8.68
CA LEU A 60 1.12 6.71 -8.72
C LEU A 60 1.74 5.47 -9.37
N LEU A 61 0.95 4.46 -9.72
CA LEU A 61 1.48 3.17 -10.19
C LEU A 61 2.29 3.31 -11.50
N ASP A 62 1.97 4.28 -12.34
CA ASP A 62 2.71 4.56 -13.58
C ASP A 62 4.14 5.09 -13.33
N THR A 63 4.49 5.39 -12.08
CA THR A 63 5.87 5.73 -11.67
C THR A 63 6.75 4.49 -11.53
N LEU A 64 6.15 3.33 -11.37
CA LEU A 64 6.87 2.07 -11.16
C LEU A 64 7.24 1.45 -12.49
N ASP A 65 8.49 1.02 -12.59
CA ASP A 65 9.03 0.33 -13.75
C ASP A 65 8.94 -1.20 -13.60
N ARG A 66 8.95 -1.88 -14.73
CA ARG A 66 9.02 -3.33 -14.77
C ARG A 66 10.26 -3.83 -14.01
N GLY A 67 10.04 -4.76 -13.07
CA GLY A 67 11.10 -5.31 -12.22
C GLY A 67 11.22 -4.63 -10.86
N ASP A 68 10.48 -3.54 -10.64
CA ASP A 68 10.38 -2.93 -9.31
C ASP A 68 9.65 -3.85 -8.32
N ILE A 69 9.93 -3.64 -7.04
CA ILE A 69 9.24 -4.31 -5.94
C ILE A 69 8.58 -3.25 -5.06
N LEU A 70 7.25 -3.18 -5.10
CA LEU A 70 6.49 -2.31 -4.21
C LEU A 70 6.36 -2.92 -2.81
N VAL A 71 6.85 -2.21 -1.81
CA VAL A 71 6.74 -2.61 -0.40
C VAL A 71 5.73 -1.71 0.30
N GLY A 72 4.77 -2.30 0.99
CA GLY A 72 3.71 -1.55 1.67
C GLY A 72 3.18 -2.25 2.92
N ASP A 73 2.29 -1.57 3.63
CA ASP A 73 1.62 -2.12 4.80
C ASP A 73 0.42 -3.02 4.43
N ALA A 74 -0.29 -3.49 5.45
CA ALA A 74 -1.43 -4.38 5.30
C ALA A 74 -2.64 -3.74 4.57
N TYR A 75 -2.73 -2.41 4.54
CA TYR A 75 -3.84 -1.71 3.89
C TYR A 75 -3.82 -1.87 2.37
N PHE A 76 -2.61 -2.06 1.80
CA PHE A 76 -2.41 -2.24 0.36
C PHE A 76 -2.51 -3.70 -0.11
N ALA A 77 -2.55 -4.68 0.79
CA ALA A 77 -2.61 -6.11 0.45
C ALA A 77 -3.97 -6.52 -0.14
N THR A 78 -4.35 -5.97 -1.28
CA THR A 78 -5.64 -6.24 -1.94
C THR A 78 -5.46 -7.01 -3.25
N TYR A 79 -6.44 -7.89 -3.55
CA TYR A 79 -6.42 -8.74 -4.75
C TYR A 79 -6.16 -7.94 -6.03
N PHE A 80 -6.93 -6.88 -6.26
CA PHE A 80 -6.86 -6.12 -7.51
C PHE A 80 -5.60 -5.27 -7.61
N LEU A 81 -5.00 -4.83 -6.49
CA LEU A 81 -3.70 -4.17 -6.54
C LEU A 81 -2.59 -5.15 -6.94
N PHE A 82 -2.58 -6.37 -6.40
CA PHE A 82 -1.65 -7.41 -6.85
C PHE A 82 -1.80 -7.72 -8.34
N CYS A 83 -3.03 -7.83 -8.84
CA CYS A 83 -3.28 -8.06 -10.27
C CYS A 83 -2.70 -6.92 -11.12
N ARG A 84 -2.96 -5.67 -10.74
CA ARG A 84 -2.49 -4.49 -11.47
C ARG A 84 -0.96 -4.40 -11.49
N LEU A 85 -0.31 -4.62 -10.36
CA LEU A 85 1.16 -4.62 -10.27
C LEU A 85 1.76 -5.72 -11.16
N ARG A 86 1.22 -6.94 -11.10
CA ARG A 86 1.69 -8.04 -11.96
C ARG A 86 1.54 -7.75 -13.45
N GLU A 87 0.46 -7.10 -13.84
CA GLU A 87 0.20 -6.68 -15.22
C GLU A 87 1.29 -5.72 -15.72
N GLN A 88 1.76 -4.82 -14.84
CA GLN A 88 2.87 -3.91 -15.11
C GLN A 88 4.26 -4.60 -15.01
N GLY A 89 4.33 -5.83 -14.52
CA GLY A 89 5.58 -6.53 -14.26
C GLY A 89 6.29 -6.04 -13.00
N VAL A 90 5.54 -5.46 -12.08
CA VAL A 90 5.98 -5.02 -10.75
C VAL A 90 5.62 -6.08 -9.72
N ASP A 91 6.56 -6.43 -8.86
CA ASP A 91 6.31 -7.32 -7.74
C ASP A 91 5.88 -6.55 -6.48
N ALA A 92 5.28 -7.27 -5.53
CA ALA A 92 4.80 -6.69 -4.29
C ALA A 92 5.21 -7.49 -3.07
N VAL A 93 5.52 -6.78 -1.97
CA VAL A 93 5.72 -7.35 -0.64
C VAL A 93 4.92 -6.52 0.36
N PHE A 94 3.81 -7.06 0.84
CA PHE A 94 2.93 -6.39 1.80
C PHE A 94 2.79 -7.20 3.08
N GLU A 95 2.51 -6.54 4.20
CA GLU A 95 1.98 -7.23 5.36
C GLU A 95 0.57 -7.73 5.04
N GLN A 96 0.22 -8.92 5.46
CA GLN A 96 -1.11 -9.49 5.23
C GLN A 96 -2.17 -8.70 6.01
N HIS A 97 -3.29 -8.41 5.36
CA HIS A 97 -4.40 -7.71 6.01
C HIS A 97 -4.89 -8.46 7.27
N GLY A 98 -5.15 -7.73 8.34
CA GLY A 98 -5.41 -8.30 9.66
C GLY A 98 -6.57 -9.30 9.73
N SER A 99 -7.64 -9.11 8.93
CA SER A 99 -8.74 -10.08 8.83
C SER A 99 -8.28 -11.40 8.19
N ARG A 100 -7.44 -11.33 7.16
CA ARG A 100 -6.89 -12.50 6.48
C ARG A 100 -5.76 -13.15 7.27
N GLN A 101 -4.92 -12.37 7.95
CA GLN A 101 -3.84 -12.88 8.79
C GLN A 101 -4.36 -13.85 9.86
N ARG A 102 -5.54 -13.60 10.41
CA ARG A 102 -6.20 -14.49 11.39
C ARG A 102 -6.66 -15.81 10.78
N CYS A 103 -6.84 -15.86 9.46
CA CYS A 103 -7.28 -17.05 8.71
C CYS A 103 -6.11 -17.75 7.99
N THR A 104 -4.88 -17.23 8.08
CA THR A 104 -3.72 -17.84 7.45
C THR A 104 -3.39 -19.17 8.14
N ASP A 105 -3.44 -20.25 7.37
CA ASP A 105 -3.11 -21.59 7.83
C ASP A 105 -2.05 -22.22 6.93
N PHE A 106 -0.83 -22.26 7.43
CA PHE A 106 0.34 -22.80 6.70
C PHE A 106 0.34 -24.32 6.47
N ARG A 107 -0.72 -25.02 6.87
CA ARG A 107 -0.93 -26.44 6.55
C ARG A 107 -1.51 -26.64 5.15
N TYR A 108 -2.15 -25.59 4.60
CA TYR A 108 -2.75 -25.61 3.26
C TYR A 108 -1.85 -24.92 2.23
N GLY A 109 -2.14 -25.21 0.95
CA GLY A 109 -1.36 -24.70 -0.17
C GLY A 109 -0.06 -25.50 -0.44
N GLU A 110 0.76 -24.99 -1.33
CA GLU A 110 2.05 -25.59 -1.66
C GLU A 110 3.12 -25.14 -0.66
N ARG A 111 3.65 -26.09 0.10
CA ARG A 111 4.64 -25.80 1.14
C ARG A 111 6.01 -25.50 0.52
N LEU A 112 6.57 -24.35 0.81
CA LEU A 112 7.92 -23.94 0.43
C LEU A 112 8.93 -24.07 1.58
N GLY A 113 8.44 -24.01 2.83
CA GLY A 113 9.28 -24.09 4.02
C GLY A 113 8.48 -23.99 5.32
N ALA A 114 9.18 -23.73 6.42
CA ALA A 114 8.54 -23.54 7.73
C ALA A 114 7.73 -22.22 7.72
N ARG A 115 6.39 -22.33 7.81
CA ARG A 115 5.45 -21.19 7.73
C ARG A 115 5.72 -20.32 6.49
N ASP A 116 5.80 -20.97 5.34
CA ASP A 116 6.09 -20.40 4.05
C ASP A 116 5.43 -21.26 3.00
N HIS A 117 4.45 -20.76 2.25
CA HIS A 117 3.66 -21.52 1.30
C HIS A 117 3.12 -20.65 0.17
N LEU A 118 2.75 -21.30 -0.93
CA LEU A 118 1.94 -20.69 -1.98
C LEU A 118 0.47 -20.97 -1.73
N ILE A 119 -0.34 -19.95 -1.97
CA ILE A 119 -1.80 -20.07 -1.95
C ILE A 119 -2.40 -19.41 -3.18
N VAL A 120 -3.62 -19.83 -3.48
CA VAL A 120 -4.43 -19.25 -4.57
C VAL A 120 -5.48 -18.32 -3.95
N LEU A 121 -5.46 -17.06 -4.35
CA LEU A 121 -6.51 -16.09 -4.05
C LEU A 121 -7.56 -16.13 -5.15
N ASN A 122 -8.83 -16.07 -4.79
CA ASN A 122 -9.92 -15.97 -5.74
C ASN A 122 -10.35 -14.51 -5.92
N LYS A 123 -10.72 -14.14 -7.15
CA LYS A 123 -11.31 -12.85 -7.45
C LYS A 123 -12.58 -12.63 -6.64
N SER A 124 -12.72 -11.42 -6.04
CA SER A 124 -13.96 -11.06 -5.37
C SER A 124 -15.13 -11.06 -6.35
N LYS A 125 -16.24 -11.68 -5.96
CA LYS A 125 -17.48 -11.67 -6.77
C LYS A 125 -18.10 -10.28 -6.90
N ARG A 126 -17.75 -9.35 -6.01
CA ARG A 126 -18.19 -7.97 -6.06
C ARG A 126 -17.08 -7.11 -6.65
N ARG A 127 -17.40 -6.45 -7.77
CA ARG A 127 -16.53 -5.45 -8.39
C ARG A 127 -16.37 -4.25 -7.44
N PRO A 128 -15.13 -3.77 -7.19
CA PRO A 128 -14.91 -2.54 -6.46
C PRO A 128 -15.50 -1.32 -7.22
N ASP A 129 -16.05 -0.36 -6.49
CA ASP A 129 -16.69 0.83 -7.09
C ASP A 129 -15.72 1.67 -7.94
N TRP A 130 -14.42 1.64 -7.63
CA TRP A 130 -13.38 2.38 -8.35
C TRP A 130 -12.93 1.70 -9.66
N MET A 131 -13.29 0.44 -9.88
CA MET A 131 -12.81 -0.36 -11.01
C MET A 131 -13.85 -0.37 -12.13
N SER A 132 -13.42 -0.15 -13.37
CA SER A 132 -14.32 -0.23 -14.52
C SER A 132 -14.86 -1.67 -14.70
N PRO A 133 -16.03 -1.86 -15.32
CA PRO A 133 -16.51 -3.20 -15.66
C PRO A 133 -15.52 -3.97 -16.53
N ALA A 134 -14.91 -3.32 -17.51
CA ALA A 134 -13.94 -3.94 -18.42
C ALA A 134 -12.68 -4.42 -17.68
N ASP A 135 -12.09 -3.58 -16.80
CA ASP A 135 -10.92 -3.99 -16.01
C ASP A 135 -11.24 -5.15 -15.06
N TYR A 136 -12.47 -5.15 -14.49
CA TYR A 136 -12.89 -6.24 -13.62
C TYR A 136 -13.03 -7.55 -14.38
N GLU A 137 -13.63 -7.54 -15.58
CA GLU A 137 -13.74 -8.74 -16.44
C GLU A 137 -12.36 -9.26 -16.86
N GLN A 138 -11.43 -8.37 -17.20
CA GLN A 138 -10.07 -8.74 -17.61
C GLN A 138 -9.21 -9.24 -16.44
N ALA A 139 -9.51 -8.84 -15.20
CA ALA A 139 -8.77 -9.31 -14.04
C ALA A 139 -8.88 -10.84 -13.92
N PRO A 140 -7.77 -11.56 -13.65
CA PRO A 140 -7.78 -13.02 -13.57
C PRO A 140 -8.73 -13.50 -12.47
N ASP A 141 -9.32 -14.69 -12.63
CA ASP A 141 -10.22 -15.27 -11.63
C ASP A 141 -9.48 -15.77 -10.40
N THR A 142 -8.20 -16.09 -10.56
CA THR A 142 -7.33 -16.55 -9.49
C THR A 142 -5.96 -15.91 -9.56
N LEU A 143 -5.32 -15.73 -8.41
CA LEU A 143 -3.99 -15.19 -8.29
C LEU A 143 -3.18 -16.04 -7.29
N THR A 144 -2.08 -16.62 -7.74
CA THR A 144 -1.15 -17.28 -6.83
C THR A 144 -0.28 -16.23 -6.15
N VAL A 145 -0.19 -16.32 -4.83
CA VAL A 145 0.69 -15.50 -3.99
C VAL A 145 1.43 -16.38 -3.00
N ARG A 146 2.54 -15.88 -2.48
CA ARG A 146 3.29 -16.53 -1.41
C ARG A 146 2.96 -15.83 -0.10
N GLU A 147 2.56 -16.59 0.91
CA GLU A 147 2.43 -16.14 2.30
C GLU A 147 3.58 -16.72 3.13
N LEU A 148 4.18 -15.88 3.96
CA LEU A 148 5.26 -16.30 4.84
C LEU A 148 5.20 -15.57 6.18
N ALA A 149 5.42 -16.30 7.28
CA ALA A 149 5.47 -15.71 8.61
C ALA A 149 6.91 -15.41 9.01
N ILE A 150 7.19 -14.15 9.33
CA ILE A 150 8.50 -13.69 9.78
C ILE A 150 8.35 -12.60 10.83
N SER A 151 9.12 -12.68 11.92
CA SER A 151 9.15 -11.68 13.00
C SER A 151 7.77 -11.31 13.55
N GLY A 152 6.89 -12.31 13.74
CA GLY A 152 5.53 -12.12 14.27
C GLY A 152 4.50 -11.57 13.27
N LYS A 153 4.90 -11.30 12.04
CA LYS A 153 4.02 -10.82 10.95
C LYS A 153 3.83 -11.91 9.89
N VAL A 154 2.75 -11.82 9.15
CA VAL A 154 2.57 -12.57 7.91
C VAL A 154 2.76 -11.60 6.75
N LEU A 155 3.68 -11.89 5.85
CA LEU A 155 3.86 -11.18 4.61
C LEU A 155 3.17 -11.93 3.48
N VAL A 156 2.65 -11.20 2.51
CA VAL A 156 2.11 -11.70 1.25
C VAL A 156 2.85 -11.05 0.09
N THR A 157 3.25 -11.87 -0.90
CA THR A 157 4.09 -11.40 -2.00
C THR A 157 3.79 -12.11 -3.31
N THR A 158 4.07 -11.44 -4.43
CA THR A 158 4.06 -12.02 -5.78
C THR A 158 5.38 -12.70 -6.15
N LEU A 159 6.42 -12.58 -5.33
CA LEU A 159 7.72 -13.25 -5.48
C LEU A 159 7.62 -14.72 -5.01
N LEU A 160 7.27 -15.61 -5.92
CA LEU A 160 6.86 -16.96 -5.60
C LEU A 160 8.03 -17.95 -5.36
N CYS A 161 9.20 -17.70 -5.98
CA CYS A 161 10.32 -18.64 -5.96
C CYS A 161 11.22 -18.47 -4.71
N PRO A 162 11.24 -19.43 -3.76
CA PRO A 162 12.02 -19.33 -2.53
C PRO A 162 13.54 -19.37 -2.75
N LYS A 163 13.98 -19.88 -3.88
CA LYS A 163 15.41 -19.91 -4.25
C LYS A 163 15.90 -18.53 -4.72
N GLN A 164 15.07 -17.82 -5.50
CA GLN A 164 15.39 -16.46 -5.98
C GLN A 164 15.17 -15.41 -4.89
N THR A 165 14.11 -15.58 -4.11
CA THR A 165 13.74 -14.66 -3.02
C THR A 165 13.58 -15.43 -1.71
N PRO A 166 14.70 -15.71 -1.01
CA PRO A 166 14.66 -16.39 0.27
C PRO A 166 13.81 -15.65 1.29
N LYS A 167 13.11 -16.38 2.16
CA LYS A 167 12.27 -15.83 3.22
C LYS A 167 12.97 -14.76 4.06
N ALA A 168 14.24 -14.99 4.42
CA ALA A 168 15.05 -14.03 5.18
C ALA A 168 15.24 -12.71 4.41
N ALA A 169 15.49 -12.77 3.10
CA ALA A 169 15.65 -11.58 2.27
C ALA A 169 14.35 -10.75 2.19
N LEU A 170 13.19 -11.41 2.05
CA LEU A 170 11.89 -10.74 2.08
C LEU A 170 11.63 -10.07 3.44
N GLY A 171 12.00 -10.72 4.53
CA GLY A 171 11.90 -10.14 5.87
C GLY A 171 12.78 -8.91 6.06
N THR A 172 14.02 -8.95 5.55
CA THR A 172 14.94 -7.80 5.58
C THR A 172 14.40 -6.65 4.71
N LEU A 173 13.93 -6.96 3.49
CA LEU A 173 13.32 -5.96 2.60
C LEU A 173 12.12 -5.29 3.27
N TYR A 174 11.21 -6.08 3.85
CA TYR A 174 10.04 -5.52 4.53
C TYR A 174 10.42 -4.68 5.76
N LYS A 175 11.45 -5.08 6.50
CA LYS A 175 11.94 -4.33 7.65
C LYS A 175 12.51 -2.96 7.25
N ASN A 176 13.15 -2.86 6.08
CA ASN A 176 13.68 -1.61 5.57
C ASN A 176 12.59 -0.56 5.30
N ARG A 177 11.33 -0.96 5.07
CA ARG A 177 10.18 -0.05 5.00
C ARG A 177 10.09 0.88 6.21
N TRP A 178 10.51 0.41 7.38
CA TRP A 178 10.48 1.21 8.62
C TRP A 178 11.34 2.47 8.55
N HIS A 179 12.41 2.48 7.75
CA HIS A 179 13.24 3.68 7.55
C HIS A 179 12.44 4.82 6.90
N VAL A 180 11.53 4.50 5.98
CA VAL A 180 10.63 5.49 5.37
C VAL A 180 9.75 6.20 6.41
N GLU A 181 9.26 5.46 7.41
CA GLU A 181 8.46 6.06 8.49
C GLU A 181 9.29 7.00 9.36
N LEU A 182 10.56 6.67 9.60
CA LEU A 182 11.50 7.53 10.33
C LEU A 182 11.83 8.78 9.51
N ASP A 183 12.08 8.65 8.21
CA ASP A 183 12.36 9.75 7.30
C ASP A 183 11.16 10.69 7.18
N LEU A 184 9.96 10.16 7.00
CA LEU A 184 8.73 10.95 6.99
C LEU A 184 8.47 11.65 8.33
N ARG A 185 8.80 11.00 9.45
CA ARG A 185 8.72 11.63 10.78
C ARG A 185 9.73 12.78 10.88
N ALA A 186 10.97 12.56 10.44
CA ALA A 186 12.00 13.61 10.44
C ALA A 186 11.58 14.80 9.57
N ILE A 187 11.04 14.57 8.38
CA ILE A 187 10.50 15.61 7.51
C ILE A 187 9.38 16.40 8.22
N LYS A 188 8.43 15.69 8.84
CA LYS A 188 7.32 16.36 9.55
C LYS A 188 7.80 17.18 10.75
N THR A 189 8.72 16.64 11.56
CA THR A 189 9.16 17.29 12.81
C THR A 189 10.27 18.31 12.57
N THR A 190 11.29 17.95 11.80
CA THR A 190 12.49 18.77 11.59
C THR A 190 12.24 19.92 10.61
N LEU A 191 11.46 19.67 9.55
CA LEU A 191 11.12 20.70 8.57
C LEU A 191 9.81 21.43 8.91
N GLY A 192 9.19 21.14 10.06
CA GLY A 192 7.95 21.79 10.48
C GLY A 192 6.76 21.57 9.53
N MET A 193 6.80 20.53 8.68
CA MET A 193 5.74 20.24 7.71
C MET A 193 4.43 19.74 8.34
N GLN A 194 4.34 19.70 9.66
CA GLN A 194 3.07 19.46 10.36
C GLN A 194 2.04 20.55 10.07
N THR A 195 2.51 21.76 9.75
CA THR A 195 1.66 22.88 9.37
C THR A 195 2.21 23.48 8.09
N LEU A 196 1.53 23.26 6.96
CA LEU A 196 1.83 23.96 5.72
C LEU A 196 1.41 25.43 5.88
N ALA A 197 2.33 26.27 6.33
CA ALA A 197 2.16 27.73 6.33
C ALA A 197 2.62 28.24 4.97
N GLY A 198 1.67 28.44 4.04
CA GLY A 198 1.92 29.23 2.84
C GLY A 198 1.99 30.72 3.23
N LYS A 199 2.96 31.45 2.69
CA LYS A 199 2.95 32.92 2.69
C LYS A 199 1.93 33.41 1.68
#